data_c5a26a66a6c74b937e6fad7e02162078
#
_entry.id   c5a26a66a6c74b937e6fad7e02162078
#
_cell.length_a   1.000
_cell.length_b   1.000
_cell.length_c   1.000
_cell.angle_alpha   90.00
_cell.angle_beta   90.00
_cell.angle_gamma   90.00
#
_symmetry.space_group_name_H-M   'P 1'
#
loop_
_entity.id
_entity.type
_entity.pdbx_description
1 polymer ?
#
loop_
_entity_poly.entity_id
_entity_poly.type
_entity_poly.pdbx_seq_one_letter_code
_entity_poly.pdbx_strand_id
1 'polypeptide(L)'
;MSNFSEKKIDYKQYVIDSQLRYFKPHATKIEKSFAEEISYSLNQNSKSINPKFFYDRKGSELFESITSLPEYYPTRAEISILKKLKHDLPSYLDENMNLVELGSGASVKTRLILDIFTKLQAKTEYFPIDISEILTESSEQLLKDYDSLHITGIIDTYEGDGFK
;
A
#
# COMPACT_ATOMS: atom_id res chain seq x y z
N MET A 1 31.10 5.91 16.25
CA MET A 1 29.89 5.19 16.70
C MET A 1 28.77 6.22 16.77
N SER A 2 27.95 6.31 15.75
CA SER A 2 26.82 7.24 15.69
C SER A 2 25.68 6.66 16.51
N ASN A 3 25.32 7.34 17.60
CA ASN A 3 24.07 7.08 18.32
C ASN A 3 22.89 7.35 17.38
N PHE A 4 22.36 6.31 16.74
CA PHE A 4 21.00 6.35 16.24
C PHE A 4 20.09 6.36 17.47
N SER A 5 19.56 7.51 17.85
CA SER A 5 18.44 7.56 18.77
C SER A 5 17.26 6.93 18.02
N GLU A 6 16.86 5.73 18.41
CA GLU A 6 15.60 5.13 17.98
C GLU A 6 14.48 6.07 18.36
N LYS A 7 14.00 6.87 17.41
CA LYS A 7 12.73 7.57 17.57
C LYS A 7 11.66 6.50 17.58
N LYS A 8 11.09 6.27 18.74
CA LYS A 8 9.94 5.38 18.90
C LYS A 8 8.79 5.97 18.10
N ILE A 9 8.45 5.32 17.00
CA ILE A 9 7.31 5.71 16.18
C ILE A 9 6.06 5.27 16.92
N ASP A 10 5.18 6.22 17.18
CA ASP A 10 3.94 5.98 17.89
C ASP A 10 2.81 5.72 16.88
N TYR A 11 2.50 4.44 16.68
CA TYR A 11 1.39 4.00 15.84
C TYR A 11 0.22 3.53 16.71
N LYS A 12 -0.97 3.97 16.36
CA LYS A 12 -2.20 3.42 16.90
C LYS A 12 -2.59 2.17 16.14
N GLN A 13 -2.75 1.08 16.87
CA GLN A 13 -3.21 -0.19 16.32
C GLN A 13 -4.75 -0.25 16.33
N TYR A 14 -5.30 -0.71 15.23
CA TYR A 14 -6.73 -1.03 15.06
C TYR A 14 -6.85 -2.51 14.75
N VAL A 15 -7.41 -3.30 15.66
CA VAL A 15 -7.66 -4.73 15.47
C VAL A 15 -9.11 -4.89 15.03
N ILE A 16 -9.32 -5.49 13.87
CA ILE A 16 -10.66 -5.80 13.34
C ILE A 16 -11.06 -7.20 13.78
N ASP A 17 -10.18 -8.18 13.53
CA ASP A 17 -10.37 -9.57 13.95
C ASP A 17 -9.01 -10.29 14.10
N SER A 18 -9.02 -11.63 14.08
CA SER A 18 -7.81 -12.44 14.20
C SER A 18 -6.90 -12.41 12.96
N GLN A 19 -7.43 -12.02 11.79
CA GLN A 19 -6.72 -12.01 10.52
C GLN A 19 -6.41 -10.60 10.01
N LEU A 20 -7.05 -9.55 10.58
CA LEU A 20 -6.97 -8.18 10.07
C LEU A 20 -6.68 -7.17 11.16
N ARG A 21 -5.60 -6.43 11.00
CA ARG A 21 -5.24 -5.28 11.84
C ARG A 21 -4.60 -4.17 11.00
N TYR A 22 -4.71 -2.95 11.49
CA TYR A 22 -4.09 -1.77 10.86
C TYR A 22 -3.28 -0.97 11.86
N PHE A 23 -2.26 -0.33 11.34
CA PHE A 23 -1.48 0.68 12.03
C PHE A 23 -1.63 2.03 11.33
N LYS A 24 -1.94 3.07 12.11
CA LYS A 24 -1.94 4.46 11.65
C LYS A 24 -1.06 5.26 12.61
N PRO A 25 -0.26 6.24 12.13
CA PRO A 25 0.52 7.09 13.02
C PRO A 25 -0.38 7.88 13.97
N HIS A 26 0.08 8.05 15.21
CA HIS A 26 -0.59 8.84 16.28
C HIS A 26 -0.53 10.28 15.95
N ALA A 27 -0.87 11.02 15.23
CA ALA A 27 -0.62 12.41 14.89
C ALA A 27 0.77 12.61 14.28
N THR A 28 0.81 12.67 13.00
CA THR A 28 1.93 13.21 12.25
C THR A 28 2.29 14.59 12.78
N LYS A 29 3.61 14.92 12.79
CA LYS A 29 4.10 16.29 12.86
C LYS A 29 3.12 17.19 12.13
N ILE A 30 2.92 18.40 12.65
CA ILE A 30 2.14 19.46 12.03
C ILE A 30 2.56 19.54 10.54
N GLU A 31 1.99 18.70 9.73
CA GLU A 31 2.04 18.87 8.28
C GLU A 31 1.28 20.16 8.01
N LYS A 32 1.83 21.00 7.12
CA LYS A 32 1.11 22.16 6.63
C LYS A 32 -0.27 21.69 6.20
N SER A 33 -1.30 22.41 6.58
CA SER A 33 -2.64 22.08 6.13
C SER A 33 -2.71 22.08 4.59
N PHE A 34 -3.65 21.34 4.03
CA PHE A 34 -3.88 21.35 2.58
C PHE A 34 -3.88 22.78 2.01
N ALA A 35 -4.60 23.71 2.67
CA ALA A 35 -4.69 25.10 2.24
C ALA A 35 -3.32 25.81 2.25
N GLU A 36 -2.48 25.58 3.26
CA GLU A 36 -1.14 26.16 3.34
C GLU A 36 -0.20 25.61 2.27
N GLU A 37 -0.21 24.29 2.02
CA GLU A 37 0.62 23.68 0.98
C GLU A 37 0.20 24.15 -0.42
N ILE A 38 -1.09 24.17 -0.72
CA ILE A 38 -1.61 24.64 -2.01
C ILE A 38 -1.32 26.11 -2.18
N SER A 39 -1.56 26.94 -1.16
CA SER A 39 -1.23 28.37 -1.20
C SER A 39 0.25 28.59 -1.48
N TYR A 40 1.12 27.87 -0.77
CA TYR A 40 2.57 27.95 -1.00
C TYR A 40 2.93 27.56 -2.44
N SER A 41 2.44 26.40 -2.92
CA SER A 41 2.81 25.84 -4.23
C SER A 41 2.32 26.69 -5.39
N LEU A 42 1.11 27.24 -5.29
CA LEU A 42 0.52 28.07 -6.35
C LEU A 42 1.06 29.51 -6.36
N ASN A 43 1.70 29.96 -5.29
CA ASN A 43 2.38 31.25 -5.24
C ASN A 43 3.84 31.21 -5.74
N GLN A 44 4.37 30.03 -6.10
CA GLN A 44 5.69 29.94 -6.72
C GLN A 44 5.66 30.38 -8.18
N ASN A 45 6.83 30.77 -8.72
CA ASN A 45 6.96 31.10 -10.15
C ASN A 45 6.60 29.89 -11.04
N SER A 46 7.04 28.69 -10.66
CA SER A 46 6.61 27.42 -11.26
C SER A 46 5.52 26.83 -10.37
N LYS A 47 4.28 26.98 -10.81
CA LYS A 47 3.11 26.48 -10.09
C LYS A 47 3.03 24.97 -10.18
N SER A 48 2.81 24.31 -9.05
CA SER A 48 2.68 22.86 -8.97
C SER A 48 1.67 22.47 -7.89
N ILE A 49 1.15 21.27 -7.98
CA ILE A 49 0.34 20.64 -6.93
C ILE A 49 1.00 19.31 -6.61
N ASN A 50 1.23 19.05 -5.31
CA ASN A 50 1.84 17.80 -4.87
C ASN A 50 0.92 16.63 -5.24
N PRO A 51 1.43 15.58 -5.92
CA PRO A 51 0.64 14.41 -6.32
C PRO A 51 -0.10 13.71 -5.17
N LYS A 52 0.38 13.81 -3.93
CA LYS A 52 -0.30 13.22 -2.75
C LYS A 52 -1.77 13.65 -2.63
N PHE A 53 -2.14 14.83 -3.14
CA PHE A 53 -3.51 15.33 -3.11
C PHE A 53 -4.45 14.70 -4.14
N PHE A 54 -3.92 13.83 -5.01
CA PHE A 54 -4.73 13.08 -5.97
C PHE A 54 -5.10 11.67 -5.45
N TYR A 55 -4.67 11.29 -4.24
CA TYR A 55 -4.92 9.97 -3.66
C TYR A 55 -6.04 9.97 -2.59
N ASP A 56 -6.96 10.93 -2.67
CA ASP A 56 -8.23 10.85 -1.95
C ASP A 56 -9.14 9.77 -2.58
N ARG A 57 -10.30 9.50 -1.96
CA ARG A 57 -11.24 8.50 -2.46
C ARG A 57 -11.61 8.74 -3.93
N LYS A 58 -11.92 9.99 -4.29
CA LYS A 58 -12.30 10.34 -5.66
C LYS A 58 -11.16 10.18 -6.65
N GLY A 59 -9.96 10.59 -6.27
CA GLY A 59 -8.75 10.42 -7.06
C GLY A 59 -8.42 8.94 -7.30
N SER A 60 -8.58 8.11 -6.28
CA SER A 60 -8.41 6.65 -6.39
C SER A 60 -9.40 6.02 -7.37
N GLU A 61 -10.69 6.37 -7.29
CA GLU A 61 -11.73 5.92 -8.25
C GLU A 61 -11.42 6.36 -9.70
N LEU A 62 -10.94 7.60 -9.87
CA LEU A 62 -10.54 8.13 -11.18
C LEU A 62 -9.30 7.40 -11.72
N PHE A 63 -8.34 7.10 -10.86
CA PHE A 63 -7.16 6.34 -11.26
C PHE A 63 -7.52 4.92 -11.71
N GLU A 64 -8.40 4.20 -10.99
CA GLU A 64 -8.92 2.91 -11.44
C GLU A 64 -9.58 3.02 -12.83
N SER A 65 -10.33 4.08 -13.09
CA SER A 65 -10.91 4.32 -14.41
C SER A 65 -9.83 4.54 -15.49
N ILE A 66 -8.75 5.26 -15.15
CA ILE A 66 -7.60 5.48 -16.06
C ILE A 66 -6.92 4.15 -16.40
N THR A 67 -6.76 3.25 -15.43
CA THR A 67 -6.10 1.95 -15.65
C THR A 67 -6.81 1.08 -16.71
N SER A 68 -8.10 1.35 -16.94
CA SER A 68 -8.93 0.65 -17.93
C SER A 68 -8.82 1.24 -19.34
N LEU A 69 -8.22 2.42 -19.53
CA LEU A 69 -8.08 3.06 -20.83
C LEU A 69 -7.09 2.32 -21.74
N PRO A 70 -7.38 2.21 -23.05
CA PRO A 70 -6.45 1.60 -24.02
C PRO A 70 -5.06 2.27 -24.01
N GLU A 71 -5.01 3.58 -23.82
CA GLU A 71 -3.79 4.39 -23.80
C GLU A 71 -2.92 4.12 -22.58
N TYR A 72 -3.54 3.74 -21.43
CA TYR A 72 -2.81 3.47 -20.20
C TYR A 72 -2.32 2.02 -20.16
N TYR A 73 -1.24 1.74 -20.90
CA TYR A 73 -0.65 0.40 -20.99
C TYR A 73 0.09 -0.09 -19.73
N PRO A 74 0.60 0.75 -18.78
CA PRO A 74 1.45 0.28 -17.68
C PRO A 74 0.81 -0.81 -16.83
N THR A 75 -0.45 -0.67 -16.45
CA THR A 75 -1.18 -1.70 -15.68
C THR A 75 -1.23 -3.04 -16.42
N ARG A 76 -1.50 -3.03 -17.75
CA ARG A 76 -1.54 -4.26 -18.54
C ARG A 76 -0.17 -4.90 -18.70
N ALA A 77 0.88 -4.08 -18.85
CA ALA A 77 2.26 -4.56 -18.92
C ALA A 77 2.66 -5.22 -17.59
N GLU A 78 2.38 -4.58 -16.47
CA GLU A 78 2.65 -5.11 -15.13
C GLU A 78 1.93 -6.43 -14.88
N ILE A 79 0.62 -6.50 -15.16
CA ILE A 79 -0.15 -7.75 -15.08
C ILE A 79 0.47 -8.85 -15.96
N SER A 80 0.93 -8.52 -17.17
CA SER A 80 1.58 -9.48 -18.05
C SER A 80 2.90 -10.00 -17.47
N ILE A 81 3.68 -9.14 -16.83
CA ILE A 81 4.93 -9.52 -16.15
C ILE A 81 4.61 -10.43 -14.96
N LEU A 82 3.68 -10.05 -14.09
CA LEU A 82 3.28 -10.82 -12.91
C LEU A 82 2.75 -12.21 -13.30
N LYS A 83 1.97 -12.31 -14.39
CA LYS A 83 1.51 -13.60 -14.90
C LYS A 83 2.65 -14.50 -15.39
N LYS A 84 3.70 -13.94 -15.97
CA LYS A 84 4.90 -14.70 -16.37
C LYS A 84 5.70 -15.15 -15.15
N LEU A 85 5.84 -14.28 -14.15
CA LEU A 85 6.53 -14.60 -12.90
C LEU A 85 5.88 -15.74 -12.11
N LYS A 86 4.59 -16.03 -12.34
CA LYS A 86 3.87 -17.10 -11.65
C LYS A 86 4.58 -18.46 -11.71
N HIS A 87 5.32 -18.74 -12.76
CA HIS A 87 6.04 -20.01 -12.95
C HIS A 87 7.41 -20.01 -12.26
N ASP A 88 8.08 -18.88 -12.21
CA ASP A 88 9.46 -18.79 -11.74
C ASP A 88 9.52 -18.39 -10.26
N LEU A 89 8.61 -17.52 -9.81
CA LEU A 89 8.60 -16.99 -8.46
C LEU A 89 8.59 -18.05 -7.35
N PRO A 90 7.84 -19.18 -7.47
CA PRO A 90 7.87 -20.24 -6.46
C PRO A 90 9.26 -20.78 -6.13
N SER A 91 10.18 -20.78 -7.10
CA SER A 91 11.56 -21.28 -6.90
C SER A 91 12.44 -20.35 -6.08
N TYR A 92 12.01 -19.11 -5.84
CA TYR A 92 12.69 -18.09 -5.05
C TYR A 92 12.05 -17.85 -3.69
N LEU A 93 10.91 -18.51 -3.40
CA LEU A 93 10.17 -18.31 -2.16
C LEU A 93 10.43 -19.49 -1.20
N ASP A 94 10.65 -19.14 0.06
CA ASP A 94 10.68 -20.08 1.18
C ASP A 94 9.31 -20.16 1.86
N GLU A 95 9.05 -21.23 2.63
CA GLU A 95 7.77 -21.52 3.29
C GLU A 95 7.33 -20.49 4.37
N ASN A 96 8.21 -19.57 4.76
CA ASN A 96 7.97 -18.60 5.84
C ASN A 96 8.25 -17.16 5.42
N MET A 97 8.08 -16.84 4.15
CA MET A 97 8.25 -15.47 3.68
C MET A 97 6.99 -14.63 3.88
N ASN A 98 7.18 -13.37 4.24
CA ASN A 98 6.14 -12.36 4.31
C ASN A 98 6.05 -11.60 2.99
N LEU A 99 4.84 -11.24 2.57
CA LEU A 99 4.61 -10.35 1.44
C LEU A 99 4.45 -8.91 1.95
N VAL A 100 5.31 -8.02 1.49
CA VAL A 100 5.21 -6.58 1.77
C VAL A 100 4.97 -5.84 0.46
N GLU A 101 4.00 -4.96 0.41
CA GLU A 101 3.67 -4.19 -0.79
C GLU A 101 3.56 -2.69 -0.48
N LEU A 102 4.26 -1.88 -1.27
CA LEU A 102 4.17 -0.42 -1.22
C LEU A 102 3.18 0.06 -2.28
N GLY A 103 2.17 0.85 -1.88
CA GLY A 103 1.13 1.33 -2.78
C GLY A 103 0.16 0.23 -3.21
N SER A 104 -0.39 -0.50 -2.23
CA SER A 104 -1.27 -1.65 -2.50
C SER A 104 -2.57 -1.28 -3.24
N GLY A 105 -3.07 -0.06 -3.07
CA GLY A 105 -4.30 0.42 -3.71
C GLY A 105 -5.46 -0.56 -3.54
N ALA A 106 -6.14 -0.88 -4.65
CA ALA A 106 -7.26 -1.84 -4.68
C ALA A 106 -6.83 -3.32 -4.70
N SER A 107 -5.54 -3.62 -4.57
CA SER A 107 -4.95 -4.98 -4.49
C SER A 107 -5.31 -5.91 -5.67
N VAL A 108 -5.67 -5.36 -6.83
CA VAL A 108 -6.04 -6.18 -8.02
C VAL A 108 -4.85 -6.99 -8.52
N LYS A 109 -3.66 -6.40 -8.57
CA LYS A 109 -2.42 -7.05 -9.03
C LYS A 109 -1.84 -7.97 -7.98
N THR A 110 -2.00 -7.62 -6.71
CA THR A 110 -1.56 -8.37 -5.55
C THR A 110 -2.09 -9.79 -5.53
N ARG A 111 -3.33 -10.00 -6.01
CA ARG A 111 -3.95 -11.33 -6.13
C ARG A 111 -3.10 -12.32 -6.94
N LEU A 112 -2.40 -11.85 -7.98
CA LEU A 112 -1.52 -12.71 -8.78
C LEU A 112 -0.34 -13.25 -7.98
N ILE A 113 0.12 -12.49 -6.98
CA ILE A 113 1.22 -12.89 -6.08
C ILE A 113 0.66 -13.71 -4.92
N LEU A 114 -0.45 -13.29 -4.32
CA LEU A 114 -1.11 -14.03 -3.25
C LEU A 114 -1.52 -15.45 -3.67
N ASP A 115 -1.96 -15.64 -4.90
CA ASP A 115 -2.23 -16.96 -5.49
C ASP A 115 -1.02 -17.92 -5.42
N ILE A 116 0.19 -17.37 -5.41
CA ILE A 116 1.42 -18.15 -5.29
C ILE A 116 1.72 -18.43 -3.82
N PHE A 117 1.74 -17.39 -2.99
CA PHE A 117 2.05 -17.49 -1.57
C PHE A 117 1.10 -18.44 -0.82
N THR A 118 -0.21 -18.29 -1.02
CA THR A 118 -1.22 -19.11 -0.35
C THR A 118 -1.22 -20.58 -0.77
N LYS A 119 -0.56 -20.92 -1.89
CA LYS A 119 -0.33 -22.32 -2.29
C LYS A 119 0.93 -22.92 -1.72
N LEU A 120 1.94 -22.09 -1.41
CA LEU A 120 3.22 -22.53 -0.90
C LEU A 120 3.26 -22.65 0.61
N GLN A 121 2.43 -21.87 1.32
CA GLN A 121 2.47 -21.80 2.79
C GLN A 121 1.06 -21.94 3.37
N ALA A 122 1.00 -22.63 4.51
CA ALA A 122 -0.25 -22.85 5.24
C ALA A 122 -0.83 -21.56 5.84
N LYS A 123 0.03 -20.57 6.08
CA LYS A 123 -0.32 -19.24 6.57
C LYS A 123 0.47 -18.20 5.79
N THR A 124 -0.20 -17.20 5.23
CA THR A 124 0.42 -16.10 4.49
C THR A 124 0.26 -14.80 5.26
N GLU A 125 1.38 -14.16 5.62
CA GLU A 125 1.39 -12.84 6.23
C GLU A 125 1.61 -11.78 5.13
N TYR A 126 0.66 -10.85 5.02
CA TYR A 126 0.68 -9.76 4.03
C TYR A 126 0.67 -8.41 4.73
N PHE A 127 1.59 -7.54 4.32
CA PHE A 127 1.79 -6.20 4.87
C PHE A 127 1.61 -5.15 3.78
N PRO A 128 0.36 -4.76 3.46
CA PRO A 128 0.10 -3.65 2.55
C PRO A 128 0.41 -2.32 3.23
N ILE A 129 1.04 -1.42 2.49
CA ILE A 129 1.38 -0.07 2.93
C ILE A 129 0.83 0.91 1.90
N ASP A 130 -0.07 1.79 2.32
CA ASP A 130 -0.69 2.77 1.44
C ASP A 130 -1.10 4.01 2.23
N ILE A 131 -1.11 5.16 1.57
CA ILE A 131 -1.62 6.41 2.14
C ILE A 131 -3.16 6.44 2.14
N SER A 132 -3.78 5.69 1.24
CA SER A 132 -5.22 5.70 1.01
C SER A 132 -5.95 4.75 1.97
N GLU A 133 -7.09 5.16 2.49
CA GLU A 133 -7.98 4.31 3.27
C GLU A 133 -8.64 3.18 2.47
N ILE A 134 -8.49 3.17 1.15
CA ILE A 134 -8.94 2.05 0.28
C ILE A 134 -8.27 0.73 0.66
N LEU A 135 -7.08 0.80 1.29
CA LEU A 135 -6.37 -0.35 1.85
C LEU A 135 -7.27 -1.17 2.79
N THR A 136 -8.13 -0.53 3.59
CA THR A 136 -9.04 -1.21 4.50
C THR A 136 -10.07 -2.05 3.73
N GLU A 137 -10.74 -1.43 2.77
CA GLU A 137 -11.78 -2.09 1.95
C GLU A 137 -11.17 -3.23 1.09
N SER A 138 -9.99 -2.99 0.50
CA SER A 138 -9.29 -4.00 -0.31
C SER A 138 -8.82 -5.18 0.52
N SER A 139 -8.33 -4.95 1.75
CA SER A 139 -7.93 -6.01 2.67
C SER A 139 -9.11 -6.90 3.07
N GLU A 140 -10.27 -6.31 3.39
CA GLU A 140 -11.48 -7.07 3.70
C GLU A 140 -11.95 -7.93 2.52
N GLN A 141 -11.77 -7.44 1.27
CA GLN A 141 -12.09 -8.23 0.09
C GLN A 141 -11.10 -9.39 -0.12
N LEU A 142 -9.81 -9.17 0.14
CA LEU A 142 -8.81 -10.23 0.05
C LEU A 142 -9.10 -11.37 1.04
N LEU A 143 -9.50 -11.05 2.28
CA LEU A 143 -9.82 -12.07 3.29
C LEU A 143 -11.06 -12.92 2.96
N LYS A 144 -11.96 -12.44 2.09
CA LYS A 144 -13.08 -13.27 1.59
C LYS A 144 -12.62 -14.33 0.59
N ASP A 145 -11.48 -14.10 -0.08
CA ASP A 145 -10.99 -14.95 -1.15
C ASP A 145 -9.83 -15.86 -0.69
N TYR A 146 -9.20 -15.56 0.46
CA TYR A 146 -8.01 -16.25 0.94
C TYR A 146 -8.10 -16.56 2.44
N ASP A 147 -8.56 -17.76 2.80
CA ASP A 147 -8.75 -18.18 4.20
C ASP A 147 -7.46 -18.23 5.02
N SER A 148 -6.31 -18.52 4.37
CA SER A 148 -5.00 -18.61 5.03
C SER A 148 -4.27 -17.26 5.16
N LEU A 149 -4.88 -16.16 4.70
CA LEU A 149 -4.28 -14.84 4.67
C LEU A 149 -4.43 -14.13 6.02
N HIS A 150 -3.36 -13.52 6.49
CA HIS A 150 -3.34 -12.61 7.61
C HIS A 150 -2.79 -11.26 7.16
N ILE A 151 -3.49 -10.18 7.44
CA ILE A 151 -3.16 -8.85 6.95
C ILE A 151 -2.81 -7.92 8.10
N THR A 152 -1.65 -7.30 8.00
CA THR A 152 -1.23 -6.20 8.86
C THR A 152 -1.01 -4.96 7.99
N GLY A 153 -2.05 -4.14 7.84
CA GLY A 153 -2.01 -2.94 7.01
C GLY A 153 -1.33 -1.76 7.73
N ILE A 154 -0.61 -0.95 6.96
CA ILE A 154 -0.01 0.30 7.44
C ILE A 154 -0.54 1.43 6.57
N ILE A 155 -1.31 2.35 7.17
CA ILE A 155 -1.85 3.52 6.49
C ILE A 155 -0.98 4.71 6.86
N ASP A 156 0.01 5.00 6.02
CA ASP A 156 0.98 6.07 6.23
C ASP A 156 1.60 6.51 4.89
N THR A 157 2.29 7.65 4.92
CA THR A 157 3.13 8.12 3.81
C THR A 157 4.48 7.42 3.85
N TYR A 158 5.12 7.22 2.69
CA TYR A 158 6.48 6.65 2.60
C TYR A 158 7.56 7.58 3.17
N GLU A 159 7.23 8.84 3.43
CA GLU A 159 8.09 9.83 4.06
C GLU A 159 7.94 9.82 5.59
N GLY A 160 7.03 9.04 6.12
CA GLY A 160 6.81 8.86 7.54
C GLY A 160 8.05 8.38 8.28
N ASP A 161 8.19 8.76 9.55
CA ASP A 161 9.32 8.32 10.39
C ASP A 161 9.36 6.78 10.57
N GLY A 162 8.31 6.05 10.10
CA GLY A 162 8.20 4.58 10.11
C GLY A 162 9.09 3.87 9.10
N PHE A 163 9.62 4.60 8.12
CA PHE A 163 10.48 4.06 7.06
C PHE A 163 11.93 4.55 7.15
N LYS A 164 12.29 5.24 8.22
CA LYS A 164 13.64 5.70 8.55
C LYS A 164 14.15 4.88 9.73
#